data_958316d7241c1b75f575a84be171223f
#
_entry.id   958316d7241c1b75f575a84be171223f
#
_cell.length_a   1.000
_cell.length_b   1.000
_cell.length_c   1.000
_cell.angle_alpha   90.00
_cell.angle_beta   90.00
_cell.angle_gamma   90.00
#
_symmetry.space_group_name_H-M   'P 1'
#
loop_
_entity.id
_entity.type
_entity.pdbx_description
1 polymer ?
#
loop_
_entity_poly.entity_id
_entity_poly.type
_entity_poly.pdbx_seq_one_letter_code
_entity_poly.pdbx_strand_id
1 'polypeptide(L)'
;MALVDEIQAARKKVITDGYEMSLGEIINLYKDEELVIDPVFQRLYRWEDERKTRFIESLILGIPIPPIFVYQDENGVWELIDGLQRLSTVLQLTGDLKGDRAEQLGPLILNGTRFLPSLDGKRWKESSPDANDGIGQALQIEIKRARVRVEILKSDSDLSAKFELFQRLNTGGAELTEQEVRNSIAVSLNRQFYDWLIERSADEAFVRTTNQTDLALESQAGVELALRFVAFRSVPYDAGLDVHEYLDDALMKIAMDPNFNMATESEVFTKTFRYLDEALG
;
A
#
# COMPACT_ATOMS: atom_id res chain seq x y z
N MET A 1 16.30 16.34 -28.21
CA MET A 1 16.11 14.88 -28.42
C MET A 1 14.82 14.67 -29.19
N ALA A 2 14.79 13.76 -30.16
CA ALA A 2 13.51 13.43 -30.81
C ALA A 2 12.62 12.63 -29.83
N LEU A 3 11.32 12.81 -29.88
CA LEU A 3 10.34 12.06 -29.02
C LEU A 3 10.61 10.55 -28.96
N VAL A 4 11.08 9.97 -30.07
CA VAL A 4 11.43 8.55 -30.16
C VAL A 4 12.60 8.20 -29.24
N ASP A 5 13.62 9.08 -29.16
CA ASP A 5 14.79 8.86 -28.29
C ASP A 5 14.38 8.95 -26.81
N GLU A 6 13.49 9.90 -26.47
CA GLU A 6 12.92 10.03 -25.12
C GLU A 6 12.10 8.80 -24.71
N ILE A 7 11.24 8.29 -25.62
CA ILE A 7 10.47 7.07 -25.40
C ILE A 7 11.40 5.87 -25.19
N GLN A 8 12.45 5.73 -26.01
CA GLN A 8 13.38 4.61 -25.86
C GLN A 8 14.18 4.68 -24.55
N ALA A 9 14.59 5.88 -24.14
CA ALA A 9 15.27 6.09 -22.88
C ALA A 9 14.36 5.78 -21.68
N ALA A 10 13.10 6.22 -21.72
CA ALA A 10 12.12 5.94 -20.67
C ALA A 10 11.77 4.45 -20.59
N ARG A 11 11.59 3.77 -21.73
CA ARG A 11 11.27 2.33 -21.77
C ARG A 11 12.38 1.45 -21.16
N LYS A 12 13.64 1.85 -21.25
CA LYS A 12 14.76 1.11 -20.63
C LYS A 12 14.74 1.15 -19.11
N LYS A 13 14.01 2.09 -18.53
CA LYS A 13 13.90 2.25 -17.08
C LYS A 13 12.81 1.39 -16.44
N VAL A 14 11.93 0.79 -17.25
CA VAL A 14 10.79 0.00 -16.78
C VAL A 14 10.91 -1.41 -17.37
N ILE A 15 11.31 -2.37 -16.55
CA ILE A 15 11.43 -3.77 -16.95
C ILE A 15 10.31 -4.54 -16.26
N THR A 16 9.36 -5.01 -17.07
CA THR A 16 8.18 -5.73 -16.57
C THR A 16 8.12 -7.14 -17.13
N ASP A 17 7.50 -8.01 -16.37
CA ASP A 17 7.13 -9.37 -16.76
C ASP A 17 5.69 -9.64 -16.28
N GLY A 18 5.06 -10.72 -16.71
CA GLY A 18 3.72 -10.99 -16.24
C GLY A 18 3.30 -12.44 -16.41
N TYR A 19 2.60 -12.96 -15.40
CA TYR A 19 2.12 -14.33 -15.33
C TYR A 19 0.62 -14.38 -15.05
N GLU A 20 -0.03 -15.43 -15.57
CA GLU A 20 -1.33 -15.87 -15.11
C GLU A 20 -1.13 -16.90 -13.99
N MET A 21 -1.56 -16.57 -12.78
CA MET A 21 -1.42 -17.43 -11.62
C MET A 21 -2.76 -17.80 -11.01
N SER A 22 -2.83 -18.96 -10.36
CA SER A 22 -3.99 -19.28 -9.52
C SER A 22 -3.91 -18.52 -8.19
N LEU A 23 -5.07 -18.17 -7.64
CA LEU A 23 -5.11 -17.57 -6.29
C LEU A 23 -4.50 -18.50 -5.24
N GLY A 24 -4.63 -19.82 -5.41
CA GLY A 24 -3.99 -20.78 -4.51
C GLY A 24 -2.46 -20.68 -4.50
N GLU A 25 -1.86 -20.42 -5.65
CA GLU A 25 -0.41 -20.19 -5.76
C GLU A 25 -0.01 -18.88 -5.09
N ILE A 26 -0.74 -17.79 -5.34
CA ILE A 26 -0.49 -16.50 -4.70
C ILE A 26 -0.62 -16.59 -3.17
N ILE A 27 -1.63 -17.33 -2.67
CA ILE A 27 -1.78 -17.57 -1.22
C ILE A 27 -0.55 -18.31 -0.68
N ASN A 28 0.00 -19.29 -1.40
CA ASN A 28 1.19 -20.01 -0.97
C ASN A 28 2.41 -19.07 -0.96
N LEU A 29 2.66 -18.30 -2.01
CA LEU A 29 3.74 -17.30 -2.03
C LEU A 29 3.66 -16.34 -0.84
N TYR A 30 2.44 -15.91 -0.46
CA TYR A 30 2.25 -15.05 0.71
C TYR A 30 2.55 -15.78 2.03
N LYS A 31 2.16 -17.05 2.15
CA LYS A 31 2.41 -17.88 3.34
C LYS A 31 3.90 -18.12 3.54
N ASP A 32 4.60 -18.38 2.44
CA ASP A 32 6.02 -18.72 2.40
C ASP A 32 6.92 -17.45 2.40
N GLU A 33 6.30 -16.26 2.51
CA GLU A 33 6.96 -14.95 2.53
C GLU A 33 7.72 -14.60 1.24
N GLU A 34 7.40 -15.27 0.14
CA GLU A 34 7.87 -14.96 -1.20
C GLU A 34 7.06 -13.81 -1.86
N LEU A 35 5.85 -13.56 -1.35
CA LEU A 35 5.05 -12.37 -1.62
C LEU A 35 4.75 -11.68 -0.29
N VAL A 36 5.13 -10.42 -0.16
CA VAL A 36 4.93 -9.64 1.05
C VAL A 36 3.97 -8.48 0.82
N ILE A 37 3.17 -8.20 1.83
CA ILE A 37 2.38 -6.97 1.96
C ILE A 37 2.95 -6.23 3.16
N ASP A 38 3.59 -5.08 2.91
CA ASP A 38 4.17 -4.31 4.01
C ASP A 38 3.08 -3.91 5.03
N PRO A 39 3.34 -4.00 6.35
CA PRO A 39 2.36 -3.65 7.38
C PRO A 39 1.81 -2.23 7.26
N VAL A 40 2.62 -1.28 6.78
CA VAL A 40 2.16 0.11 6.53
C VAL A 40 1.13 0.13 5.42
N PHE A 41 1.39 -0.58 4.34
CA PHE A 41 0.47 -0.72 3.21
C PHE A 41 -0.78 -1.51 3.62
N GLN A 42 -0.61 -2.55 4.43
CA GLN A 42 -1.72 -3.38 4.92
C GLN A 42 -2.75 -2.58 5.75
N ARG A 43 -2.33 -1.52 6.46
CA ARG A 43 -3.26 -0.62 7.20
C ARG A 43 -4.28 0.07 6.28
N LEU A 44 -4.00 0.15 4.99
CA LEU A 44 -4.86 0.72 3.97
C LEU A 44 -5.93 -0.25 3.46
N TYR A 45 -6.02 -1.46 4.01
CA TYR A 45 -7.09 -2.42 3.72
C TYR A 45 -8.40 -1.95 4.35
N ARG A 46 -9.29 -1.34 3.53
CA ARG A 46 -10.47 -0.57 3.97
C ARG A 46 -11.78 -0.99 3.31
N TRP A 47 -11.77 -1.97 2.40
CA TRP A 47 -13.03 -2.38 1.79
C TRP A 47 -14.03 -2.81 2.84
N GLU A 48 -15.27 -2.34 2.68
CA GLU A 48 -16.41 -2.80 3.45
C GLU A 48 -16.81 -4.22 3.03
N ASP A 49 -17.50 -4.94 3.90
CA ASP A 49 -17.79 -6.35 3.71
C ASP A 49 -18.67 -6.62 2.48
N GLU A 50 -19.55 -5.67 2.10
CA GLU A 50 -20.32 -5.74 0.86
C GLU A 50 -19.39 -5.72 -0.37
N ARG A 51 -18.39 -4.88 -0.39
CA ARG A 51 -17.43 -4.80 -1.50
C ARG A 51 -16.54 -6.02 -1.56
N LYS A 52 -16.08 -6.51 -0.42
CA LYS A 52 -15.34 -7.77 -0.29
C LYS A 52 -16.17 -8.93 -0.83
N THR A 53 -17.44 -9.03 -0.42
CA THR A 53 -18.34 -10.09 -0.86
C THR A 53 -18.58 -10.06 -2.36
N ARG A 54 -18.80 -8.86 -2.96
CA ARG A 54 -18.96 -8.72 -4.42
C ARG A 54 -17.71 -9.15 -5.18
N PHE A 55 -16.53 -8.91 -4.61
CA PHE A 55 -15.30 -9.38 -5.20
C PHE A 55 -15.20 -10.92 -5.16
N ILE A 56 -15.54 -11.54 -4.03
CA ILE A 56 -15.59 -13.01 -3.92
C ILE A 56 -16.65 -13.60 -4.86
N GLU A 57 -17.82 -12.97 -4.96
CA GLU A 57 -18.83 -13.35 -5.95
C GLU A 57 -18.28 -13.32 -7.38
N SER A 58 -17.50 -12.27 -7.72
CA SER A 58 -16.89 -12.17 -9.05
C SER A 58 -15.93 -13.34 -9.32
N LEU A 59 -15.16 -13.78 -8.32
CA LEU A 59 -14.29 -14.95 -8.44
C LEU A 59 -15.08 -16.24 -8.66
N ILE A 60 -16.17 -16.43 -7.92
CA ILE A 60 -17.06 -17.61 -8.05
C ILE A 60 -17.75 -17.62 -9.42
N LEU A 61 -18.17 -16.48 -9.92
CA LEU A 61 -18.85 -16.35 -11.21
C LEU A 61 -17.88 -16.33 -12.41
N GLY A 62 -16.57 -16.39 -12.19
CA GLY A 62 -15.55 -16.31 -13.23
C GLY A 62 -15.49 -14.96 -13.95
N ILE A 63 -15.94 -13.89 -13.31
CA ILE A 63 -15.85 -12.52 -13.85
C ILE A 63 -14.37 -12.10 -13.81
N PRO A 64 -13.81 -11.60 -14.94
CA PRO A 64 -12.45 -11.13 -14.98
C PRO A 64 -12.16 -10.05 -13.93
N ILE A 65 -11.08 -10.21 -13.20
CA ILE A 65 -10.61 -9.26 -12.20
C ILE A 65 -9.38 -8.48 -12.71
N PRO A 66 -9.19 -7.23 -12.29
CA PRO A 66 -7.99 -6.48 -12.65
C PRO A 66 -6.71 -7.19 -12.17
N PRO A 67 -5.59 -7.03 -12.89
CA PRO A 67 -4.32 -7.60 -12.49
C PRO A 67 -3.85 -7.05 -11.14
N ILE A 68 -3.00 -7.79 -10.44
CA ILE A 68 -2.21 -7.27 -9.31
C ILE A 68 -0.82 -6.90 -9.81
N PHE A 69 -0.21 -5.92 -9.16
CA PHE A 69 1.13 -5.46 -9.49
C PHE A 69 2.05 -5.68 -8.31
N VAL A 70 3.22 -6.23 -8.59
CA VAL A 70 4.26 -6.51 -7.60
C VAL A 70 5.61 -5.96 -8.07
N TYR A 71 6.45 -5.60 -7.12
CA TYR A 71 7.87 -5.34 -7.34
C TYR A 71 8.67 -6.56 -6.91
N GLN A 72 9.56 -7.03 -7.74
CA GLN A 72 10.49 -8.10 -7.41
C GLN A 72 11.80 -7.49 -6.94
N ASP A 73 12.21 -7.78 -5.70
CA ASP A 73 13.49 -7.33 -5.16
C ASP A 73 14.68 -8.17 -5.72
N GLU A 74 15.88 -7.83 -5.28
CA GLU A 74 17.11 -8.50 -5.70
C GLU A 74 17.19 -9.97 -5.24
N ASN A 75 16.42 -10.36 -4.21
CA ASN A 75 16.34 -11.73 -3.69
C ASN A 75 15.23 -12.54 -4.37
N GLY A 76 14.47 -11.94 -5.26
CA GLY A 76 13.33 -12.56 -5.93
C GLY A 76 12.02 -12.48 -5.15
N VAL A 77 11.99 -11.85 -3.97
CA VAL A 77 10.77 -11.65 -3.17
C VAL A 77 9.91 -10.59 -3.83
N TRP A 78 8.61 -10.84 -3.86
CA TRP A 78 7.62 -9.93 -4.41
C TRP A 78 7.02 -9.03 -3.34
N GLU A 79 7.05 -7.75 -3.55
CA GLU A 79 6.38 -6.73 -2.74
C GLU A 79 5.14 -6.22 -3.47
N LEU A 80 3.98 -6.24 -2.82
CA LEU A 80 2.73 -5.81 -3.44
C LEU A 80 2.73 -4.29 -3.68
N ILE A 81 2.48 -3.88 -4.93
CA ILE A 81 2.33 -2.48 -5.35
C ILE A 81 0.85 -2.10 -5.48
N ASP A 82 0.07 -2.88 -6.23
CA ASP A 82 -1.38 -2.70 -6.38
C ASP A 82 -2.12 -4.02 -6.26
N GLY A 83 -3.37 -3.91 -5.82
CA GLY A 83 -4.23 -5.06 -5.57
C GLY A 83 -4.38 -5.40 -4.08
N LEU A 84 -3.94 -4.52 -3.18
CA LEU A 84 -4.04 -4.70 -1.73
C LEU A 84 -5.44 -5.15 -1.30
N GLN A 85 -6.47 -4.42 -1.70
CA GLN A 85 -7.84 -4.70 -1.30
C GLN A 85 -8.29 -6.09 -1.76
N ARG A 86 -7.95 -6.46 -3.00
CA ARG A 86 -8.30 -7.74 -3.63
C ARG A 86 -7.57 -8.90 -2.94
N LEU A 87 -6.26 -8.80 -2.81
CA LEU A 87 -5.45 -9.85 -2.21
C LEU A 87 -5.77 -10.02 -0.72
N SER A 88 -5.85 -8.92 0.03
CA SER A 88 -6.22 -8.98 1.45
C SER A 88 -7.61 -9.55 1.68
N THR A 89 -8.58 -9.32 0.77
CA THR A 89 -9.92 -9.93 0.85
C THR A 89 -9.84 -11.45 0.72
N VAL A 90 -9.06 -11.96 -0.25
CA VAL A 90 -8.86 -13.40 -0.40
C VAL A 90 -8.18 -14.00 0.82
N LEU A 91 -7.11 -13.37 1.29
CA LEU A 91 -6.35 -13.81 2.48
C LEU A 91 -7.21 -13.76 3.75
N GLN A 92 -8.05 -12.73 3.93
CA GLN A 92 -8.99 -12.64 5.05
C GLN A 92 -10.03 -13.75 4.98
N LEU A 93 -10.60 -14.01 3.79
CA LEU A 93 -11.58 -15.08 3.60
C LEU A 93 -10.98 -16.44 3.94
N THR A 94 -9.77 -16.74 3.43
CA THR A 94 -9.11 -18.03 3.67
C THR A 94 -8.55 -18.18 5.10
N GLY A 95 -8.43 -17.08 5.84
CA GLY A 95 -7.84 -17.04 7.18
C GLY A 95 -6.31 -17.02 7.16
N ASP A 96 -5.72 -16.65 6.03
CA ASP A 96 -4.26 -16.58 5.84
C ASP A 96 -3.70 -15.16 5.99
N LEU A 97 -4.56 -14.12 6.12
CA LEU A 97 -4.12 -12.74 6.34
C LEU A 97 -3.35 -12.65 7.66
N LYS A 98 -2.16 -12.03 7.65
CA LYS A 98 -1.28 -11.87 8.82
C LYS A 98 -1.31 -10.43 9.33
N GLY A 99 -0.80 -10.21 10.55
CA GLY A 99 -0.57 -8.89 11.16
C GLY A 99 -1.77 -8.27 11.88
N ASP A 100 -1.54 -7.12 12.50
CA ASP A 100 -2.49 -6.42 13.38
C ASP A 100 -3.86 -6.19 12.72
N ARG A 101 -3.86 -5.91 11.41
CA ARG A 101 -5.10 -5.68 10.66
C ARG A 101 -5.96 -6.93 10.54
N ALA A 102 -5.33 -8.10 10.43
CA ALA A 102 -6.02 -9.38 10.41
C ALA A 102 -6.70 -9.67 11.76
N GLU A 103 -6.00 -9.39 12.86
CA GLU A 103 -6.53 -9.57 14.22
C GLU A 103 -7.72 -8.65 14.49
N GLN A 104 -7.65 -7.39 14.03
CA GLN A 104 -8.73 -6.41 14.18
C GLN A 104 -9.99 -6.79 13.40
N LEU A 105 -9.85 -7.31 12.18
CA LEU A 105 -10.97 -7.61 11.29
C LEU A 105 -11.59 -8.99 11.56
N GLY A 106 -10.78 -9.94 11.99
CA GLY A 106 -11.20 -11.34 12.12
C GLY A 106 -11.54 -12.02 10.77
N PRO A 107 -12.15 -13.22 10.83
CA PRO A 107 -12.55 -13.95 9.63
C PRO A 107 -13.62 -13.22 8.83
N LEU A 108 -13.50 -13.20 7.50
CA LEU A 108 -14.51 -12.61 6.64
C LEU A 108 -15.78 -13.47 6.64
N ILE A 109 -16.91 -12.83 6.93
CA ILE A 109 -18.25 -13.37 6.77
C ILE A 109 -18.85 -12.71 5.54
N LEU A 110 -19.31 -13.52 4.58
CA LEU A 110 -19.87 -13.02 3.34
C LEU A 110 -21.32 -12.56 3.57
N ASN A 111 -21.75 -11.57 2.81
CA ASN A 111 -23.13 -11.09 2.77
C ASN A 111 -23.86 -11.71 1.58
N GLY A 112 -25.19 -11.71 1.62
CA GLY A 112 -25.98 -12.05 0.43
C GLY A 112 -25.80 -11.00 -0.67
N THR A 113 -25.66 -11.46 -1.92
CA THR A 113 -25.60 -10.55 -3.08
C THR A 113 -26.82 -10.73 -3.96
N ARG A 114 -26.93 -9.87 -4.99
CA ARG A 114 -28.04 -9.99 -5.94
C ARG A 114 -28.03 -11.30 -6.73
N PHE A 115 -26.84 -11.77 -7.13
CA PHE A 115 -26.70 -12.99 -7.93
C PHE A 115 -26.57 -14.24 -7.06
N LEU A 116 -25.96 -14.12 -5.89
CA LEU A 116 -25.73 -15.21 -4.95
C LEU A 116 -26.24 -14.85 -3.55
N PRO A 117 -27.60 -14.77 -3.35
CA PRO A 117 -28.17 -14.47 -2.02
C PRO A 117 -27.76 -15.47 -0.93
N SER A 118 -27.48 -16.72 -1.33
CA SER A 118 -27.07 -17.79 -0.40
C SER A 118 -25.66 -17.65 0.13
N LEU A 119 -24.90 -16.61 -0.27
CA LEU A 119 -23.62 -16.27 0.37
C LEU A 119 -23.81 -15.64 1.74
N ASP A 120 -25.03 -15.19 2.06
CA ASP A 120 -25.32 -14.55 3.35
C ASP A 120 -24.92 -15.44 4.54
N GLY A 121 -24.09 -14.88 5.44
CA GLY A 121 -23.57 -15.58 6.60
C GLY A 121 -22.49 -16.64 6.31
N LYS A 122 -22.13 -16.85 5.03
CA LYS A 122 -21.12 -17.85 4.68
C LYS A 122 -19.71 -17.38 4.98
N ARG A 123 -18.84 -18.34 5.30
CA ARG A 123 -17.40 -18.17 5.58
C ARG A 123 -16.58 -19.28 4.93
N TRP A 124 -15.28 -19.14 4.94
CA TRP A 124 -14.38 -20.11 4.30
C TRP A 124 -14.53 -21.53 4.83
N LYS A 125 -14.54 -21.69 6.17
CA LYS A 125 -14.75 -22.95 6.85
C LYS A 125 -15.94 -22.83 7.79
N GLU A 126 -16.58 -23.92 8.11
CA GLU A 126 -17.63 -23.95 9.11
C GLU A 126 -17.13 -23.45 10.47
N SER A 127 -17.92 -22.62 11.14
CA SER A 127 -17.61 -22.10 12.47
C SER A 127 -17.65 -23.20 13.55
N SER A 128 -18.46 -24.25 13.32
CA SER A 128 -18.52 -25.46 14.11
C SER A 128 -18.99 -26.62 13.23
N PRO A 129 -18.81 -27.89 13.65
CA PRO A 129 -19.20 -29.04 12.84
C PRO A 129 -20.68 -29.06 12.40
N ASP A 130 -21.55 -28.41 13.16
CA ASP A 130 -23.00 -28.38 12.90
C ASP A 130 -23.51 -27.04 12.34
N ALA A 131 -22.62 -26.08 12.10
CA ALA A 131 -23.01 -24.69 11.74
C ALA A 131 -23.54 -24.56 10.30
N ASN A 132 -23.10 -25.41 9.38
CA ASN A 132 -23.44 -25.36 7.95
C ASN A 132 -23.28 -23.95 7.32
N ASP A 133 -22.34 -23.14 7.86
CA ASP A 133 -22.03 -21.79 7.43
C ASP A 133 -20.76 -21.68 6.56
N GLY A 134 -20.14 -22.80 6.24
CA GLY A 134 -19.03 -22.88 5.29
C GLY A 134 -19.49 -22.78 3.84
N ILE A 135 -18.63 -22.25 2.95
CA ILE A 135 -18.88 -22.22 1.50
C ILE A 135 -18.77 -23.61 0.84
N GLY A 136 -18.22 -24.59 1.54
CA GLY A 136 -18.01 -25.94 1.06
C GLY A 136 -16.79 -26.13 0.16
N GLN A 137 -16.29 -27.37 0.12
CA GLN A 137 -15.03 -27.71 -0.56
C GLN A 137 -15.02 -27.36 -2.06
N ALA A 138 -16.16 -27.54 -2.75
CA ALA A 138 -16.22 -27.27 -4.18
C ALA A 138 -15.93 -25.80 -4.49
N LEU A 139 -16.57 -24.85 -3.77
CA LEU A 139 -16.31 -23.41 -3.96
C LEU A 139 -14.92 -22.99 -3.48
N GLN A 140 -14.40 -23.60 -2.42
CA GLN A 140 -13.00 -23.38 -1.99
C GLN A 140 -12.01 -23.74 -3.11
N ILE A 141 -12.22 -24.85 -3.79
CA ILE A 141 -11.39 -25.29 -4.92
C ILE A 141 -11.53 -24.32 -6.09
N GLU A 142 -12.76 -23.88 -6.40
CA GLU A 142 -13.04 -22.95 -7.49
C GLU A 142 -12.34 -21.60 -7.25
N ILE A 143 -12.46 -21.01 -6.07
CA ILE A 143 -11.78 -19.77 -5.69
C ILE A 143 -10.25 -19.94 -5.77
N LYS A 144 -9.69 -21.03 -5.24
CA LYS A 144 -8.25 -21.30 -5.32
C LYS A 144 -7.75 -21.45 -6.75
N ARG A 145 -8.58 -21.95 -7.67
CA ARG A 145 -8.24 -22.12 -9.10
C ARG A 145 -8.53 -20.87 -9.95
N ALA A 146 -9.25 -19.91 -9.40
CA ALA A 146 -9.47 -18.64 -10.09
C ALA A 146 -8.11 -18.01 -10.43
N ARG A 147 -8.02 -17.51 -11.67
CA ARG A 147 -6.78 -16.93 -12.19
C ARG A 147 -6.78 -15.43 -12.01
N VAL A 148 -5.61 -14.91 -11.70
CA VAL A 148 -5.33 -13.49 -11.70
C VAL A 148 -4.03 -13.24 -12.45
N ARG A 149 -3.99 -12.19 -13.23
CA ARG A 149 -2.76 -11.74 -13.85
C ARG A 149 -1.91 -10.99 -12.85
N VAL A 150 -0.65 -11.36 -12.74
CA VAL A 150 0.36 -10.69 -11.92
C VAL A 150 1.32 -9.98 -12.86
N GLU A 151 1.41 -8.67 -12.73
CA GLU A 151 2.38 -7.84 -13.44
C GLU A 151 3.56 -7.54 -12.50
N ILE A 152 4.76 -7.87 -12.94
CA ILE A 152 5.96 -7.83 -12.12
C ILE A 152 6.88 -6.73 -12.61
N LEU A 153 7.16 -5.74 -11.77
CA LEU A 153 8.23 -4.78 -11.98
C LEU A 153 9.53 -5.36 -11.41
N LYS A 154 10.53 -5.51 -12.25
CA LYS A 154 11.82 -6.13 -11.87
C LYS A 154 12.73 -5.17 -11.13
N SER A 155 13.62 -5.70 -10.27
CA SER A 155 14.62 -4.94 -9.51
C SER A 155 15.56 -4.09 -10.38
N ASP A 156 15.81 -4.51 -11.62
CA ASP A 156 16.61 -3.75 -12.60
C ASP A 156 15.91 -2.47 -13.10
N SER A 157 14.63 -2.27 -12.73
CA SER A 157 13.91 -1.04 -13.05
C SER A 157 14.41 0.11 -12.19
N ASP A 158 14.40 1.33 -12.77
CA ASP A 158 14.70 2.55 -12.03
C ASP A 158 13.67 2.72 -10.87
N LEU A 159 14.14 3.10 -9.68
CA LEU A 159 13.28 3.34 -8.52
C LEU A 159 12.23 4.43 -8.80
N SER A 160 12.56 5.43 -9.64
CA SER A 160 11.59 6.41 -10.11
C SER A 160 10.46 5.78 -10.93
N ALA A 161 10.75 4.69 -11.65
CA ALA A 161 9.72 3.94 -12.38
C ALA A 161 8.77 3.17 -11.44
N LYS A 162 9.28 2.65 -10.32
CA LYS A 162 8.44 2.05 -9.27
C LYS A 162 7.45 3.08 -8.71
N PHE A 163 7.93 4.29 -8.44
CA PHE A 163 7.13 5.40 -7.95
C PHE A 163 6.02 5.80 -8.94
N GLU A 164 6.40 6.10 -10.17
CA GLU A 164 5.47 6.47 -11.24
C GLU A 164 4.39 5.41 -11.48
N LEU A 165 4.79 4.13 -11.47
CA LEU A 165 3.84 3.03 -11.64
C LEU A 165 2.86 2.98 -10.48
N PHE A 166 3.36 3.11 -9.24
CA PHE A 166 2.54 3.11 -8.03
C PHE A 166 1.49 4.24 -8.05
N GLN A 167 1.90 5.46 -8.39
CA GLN A 167 0.98 6.60 -8.52
C GLN A 167 -0.09 6.35 -9.59
N ARG A 168 0.32 5.91 -10.78
CA ARG A 168 -0.61 5.70 -11.92
C ARG A 168 -1.61 4.58 -11.67
N LEU A 169 -1.21 3.50 -11.01
CA LEU A 169 -2.09 2.38 -10.69
C LEU A 169 -3.11 2.74 -9.62
N ASN A 170 -2.74 3.60 -8.69
CA ASN A 170 -3.57 3.96 -7.55
C ASN A 170 -4.78 4.84 -7.93
N THR A 171 -4.76 5.48 -9.10
CA THR A 171 -5.87 6.32 -9.60
C THR A 171 -7.12 5.53 -10.00
N GLY A 172 -7.10 4.20 -9.99
CA GLY A 172 -8.19 3.34 -10.49
C GLY A 172 -8.97 2.53 -9.43
N GLY A 173 -8.65 2.65 -8.13
CA GLY A 173 -9.21 1.78 -7.07
C GLY A 173 -9.87 2.49 -5.90
N ALA A 174 -9.61 2.03 -4.68
CA ALA A 174 -9.85 2.81 -3.46
C ALA A 174 -8.72 3.84 -3.41
N GLU A 175 -9.05 5.09 -3.71
CA GLU A 175 -8.07 6.15 -3.83
C GLU A 175 -7.29 6.29 -2.51
N LEU A 176 -5.99 6.02 -2.58
CA LEU A 176 -5.07 6.42 -1.52
C LEU A 176 -4.82 7.93 -1.64
N THR A 177 -4.62 8.58 -0.53
CA THR A 177 -4.10 9.95 -0.57
C THR A 177 -2.67 9.95 -1.10
N GLU A 178 -2.22 11.07 -1.65
CA GLU A 178 -0.85 11.20 -2.14
C GLU A 178 0.18 10.90 -1.06
N GLN A 179 -0.12 11.26 0.20
CA GLN A 179 0.77 10.93 1.31
C GLN A 179 0.80 9.44 1.65
N GLU A 180 -0.31 8.72 1.52
CA GLU A 180 -0.33 7.26 1.69
C GLU A 180 0.49 6.56 0.63
N VAL A 181 0.46 7.08 -0.61
CA VAL A 181 1.33 6.61 -1.70
C VAL A 181 2.80 6.88 -1.35
N ARG A 182 3.15 8.08 -0.92
CA ARG A 182 4.51 8.44 -0.47
C ARG A 182 5.00 7.55 0.67
N ASN A 183 4.15 7.27 1.64
CA ASN A 183 4.49 6.41 2.77
C ASN A 183 4.88 5.00 2.30
N SER A 184 4.10 4.42 1.41
CA SER A 184 4.38 3.09 0.86
C SER A 184 5.72 3.04 0.12
N ILE A 185 6.04 4.11 -0.60
CA ILE A 185 7.30 4.23 -1.33
C ILE A 185 8.47 4.50 -0.38
N ALA A 186 8.29 5.39 0.60
CA ALA A 186 9.32 5.67 1.60
C ALA A 186 9.76 4.40 2.34
N VAL A 187 8.80 3.54 2.70
CA VAL A 187 9.08 2.23 3.30
C VAL A 187 9.96 1.36 2.40
N SER A 188 9.62 1.29 1.12
CA SER A 188 10.37 0.49 0.14
C SER A 188 11.77 1.06 -0.15
N LEU A 189 11.94 2.38 -0.09
CA LEU A 189 13.22 3.03 -0.34
C LEU A 189 14.15 3.00 0.87
N ASN A 190 13.60 3.38 2.02
CA ASN A 190 14.35 3.49 3.27
C ASN A 190 13.40 3.40 4.47
N ARG A 191 13.23 2.20 5.00
CA ARG A 191 12.37 1.93 6.16
C ARG A 191 12.74 2.80 7.36
N GLN A 192 14.04 3.00 7.61
CA GLN A 192 14.52 3.77 8.76
C GLN A 192 14.14 5.26 8.63
N PHE A 193 14.21 5.82 7.41
CA PHE A 193 13.76 7.18 7.14
C PHE A 193 12.25 7.33 7.31
N TYR A 194 11.47 6.36 6.84
CA TYR A 194 10.02 6.35 7.03
C TYR A 194 9.65 6.31 8.53
N ASP A 195 10.23 5.37 9.29
CA ASP A 195 9.96 5.23 10.72
C ASP A 195 10.35 6.52 11.48
N TRP A 196 11.44 7.18 11.07
CA TRP A 196 11.83 8.49 11.57
C TRP A 196 10.80 9.59 11.25
N LEU A 197 10.24 9.64 10.05
CA LEU A 197 9.17 10.60 9.69
C LEU A 197 7.91 10.37 10.54
N ILE A 198 7.52 9.14 10.76
CA ILE A 198 6.39 8.79 11.64
C ILE A 198 6.64 9.28 13.07
N GLU A 199 7.85 9.06 13.60
CA GLU A 199 8.22 9.55 14.94
C GLU A 199 8.15 11.08 15.01
N ARG A 200 8.63 11.79 13.99
CA ARG A 200 8.54 13.26 13.94
C ARG A 200 7.10 13.75 13.84
N SER A 201 6.26 13.09 13.07
CA SER A 201 4.84 13.45 12.95
C SER A 201 4.04 13.26 14.27
N ALA A 202 4.55 12.44 15.18
CA ALA A 202 3.99 12.18 16.51
C ALA A 202 4.61 13.03 17.63
N ASP A 203 5.55 13.93 17.32
CA ASP A 203 6.14 14.85 18.31
C ASP A 203 5.05 15.72 18.95
N GLU A 204 5.00 15.78 20.28
CA GLU A 204 3.91 16.45 20.99
C GLU A 204 3.80 17.95 20.65
N ALA A 205 4.92 18.67 20.57
CA ALA A 205 4.92 20.08 20.23
C ALA A 205 4.47 20.31 18.77
N PHE A 206 4.89 19.42 17.86
CA PHE A 206 4.42 19.43 16.46
C PHE A 206 2.90 19.22 16.37
N VAL A 207 2.37 18.20 17.05
CA VAL A 207 0.94 17.89 17.06
C VAL A 207 0.12 19.05 17.60
N ARG A 208 0.55 19.67 18.72
CA ARG A 208 -0.14 20.84 19.30
C ARG A 208 -0.12 22.05 18.38
N THR A 209 1.03 22.36 17.79
CA THR A 209 1.18 23.57 16.94
C THR A 209 0.52 23.44 15.60
N THR A 210 0.42 22.23 15.02
CA THR A 210 -0.25 22.00 13.73
C THR A 210 -1.76 21.84 13.87
N ASN A 211 -2.26 21.52 15.06
CA ASN A 211 -3.69 21.43 15.44
C ASN A 211 -4.57 20.78 14.36
N GLN A 212 -4.18 19.57 13.92
CA GLN A 212 -4.86 18.88 12.83
C GLN A 212 -6.18 18.27 13.29
N THR A 213 -7.14 18.21 12.38
CA THR A 213 -8.43 17.52 12.60
C THR A 213 -8.22 15.99 12.58
N ASP A 214 -9.14 15.24 13.21
CA ASP A 214 -9.11 13.78 13.19
C ASP A 214 -9.08 13.23 11.76
N LEU A 215 -9.87 13.81 10.85
CA LEU A 215 -9.88 13.45 9.43
C LEU A 215 -8.52 13.69 8.76
N ALA A 216 -7.81 14.76 9.10
CA ALA A 216 -6.48 15.05 8.58
C ALA A 216 -5.46 14.02 9.11
N LEU A 217 -5.57 13.63 10.38
CA LEU A 217 -4.72 12.59 10.96
C LEU A 217 -4.97 11.23 10.32
N GLU A 218 -6.23 10.86 10.07
CA GLU A 218 -6.59 9.63 9.35
C GLU A 218 -6.02 9.60 7.93
N SER A 219 -5.95 10.75 7.25
CA SER A 219 -5.37 10.90 5.91
C SER A 219 -3.84 11.04 5.88
N GLN A 220 -3.17 10.87 7.02
CA GLN A 220 -1.72 11.00 7.16
C GLN A 220 -1.15 12.41 6.93
N ALA A 221 -1.98 13.46 7.07
CA ALA A 221 -1.54 14.84 6.88
C ALA A 221 -0.40 15.26 7.84
N GLY A 222 -0.32 14.65 9.05
CA GLY A 222 0.79 14.88 9.97
C GLY A 222 2.13 14.44 9.39
N VAL A 223 2.17 13.30 8.72
CA VAL A 223 3.37 12.78 8.07
C VAL A 223 3.75 13.66 6.88
N GLU A 224 2.75 14.13 6.11
CA GLU A 224 3.00 15.07 5.00
C GLU A 224 3.59 16.38 5.50
N LEU A 225 3.06 16.96 6.57
CA LEU A 225 3.60 18.20 7.14
C LEU A 225 5.02 18.02 7.69
N ALA A 226 5.31 16.88 8.32
CA ALA A 226 6.67 16.55 8.75
C ALA A 226 7.61 16.42 7.54
N LEU A 227 7.18 15.76 6.48
CA LEU A 227 7.92 15.67 5.22
C LEU A 227 8.15 17.05 4.60
N ARG A 228 7.12 17.90 4.54
CA ARG A 228 7.24 19.29 4.03
C ARG A 228 8.32 20.06 4.77
N PHE A 229 8.32 20.00 6.11
CA PHE A 229 9.34 20.65 6.91
C PHE A 229 10.76 20.25 6.50
N VAL A 230 10.99 18.95 6.36
CA VAL A 230 12.32 18.41 6.01
C VAL A 230 12.66 18.70 4.54
N ALA A 231 11.71 18.52 3.64
CA ALA A 231 11.90 18.73 2.20
C ALA A 231 12.32 20.17 1.89
N PHE A 232 11.60 21.16 2.40
CA PHE A 232 11.92 22.57 2.16
C PHE A 232 13.22 23.03 2.81
N ARG A 233 13.77 22.27 3.76
CA ARG A 233 15.08 22.53 4.36
C ARG A 233 16.22 21.86 3.59
N SER A 234 15.99 20.67 3.07
CA SER A 234 17.04 19.79 2.55
C SER A 234 17.16 19.81 1.03
N VAL A 235 16.07 20.13 0.32
CA VAL A 235 16.01 20.09 -1.14
C VAL A 235 15.61 21.47 -1.67
N PRO A 236 16.35 22.06 -2.62
CA PRO A 236 15.95 23.31 -3.26
C PRO A 236 14.56 23.18 -3.88
N TYR A 237 13.68 24.15 -3.61
CA TYR A 237 12.35 24.17 -4.20
C TYR A 237 12.41 24.51 -5.69
N ASP A 238 11.75 23.69 -6.51
CA ASP A 238 11.55 23.94 -7.93
C ASP A 238 10.16 24.54 -8.16
N ALA A 239 10.10 25.81 -8.53
CA ALA A 239 8.86 26.51 -8.80
C ALA A 239 8.14 26.04 -10.09
N GLY A 240 8.76 25.20 -10.90
CA GLY A 240 8.17 24.55 -12.06
C GLY A 240 7.30 23.34 -11.73
N LEU A 241 7.42 22.81 -10.49
CA LEU A 241 6.66 21.67 -10.00
C LEU A 241 5.51 22.14 -9.11
N ASP A 242 4.44 21.37 -9.07
CA ASP A 242 3.46 21.54 -7.99
C ASP A 242 4.05 21.03 -6.66
N VAL A 243 3.36 21.30 -5.56
CA VAL A 243 3.87 20.94 -4.23
C VAL A 243 3.94 19.42 -4.03
N HIS A 244 3.07 18.65 -4.66
CA HIS A 244 3.04 17.19 -4.52
C HIS A 244 4.17 16.56 -5.34
N GLU A 245 4.38 16.99 -6.58
CA GLU A 245 5.53 16.59 -7.42
C GLU A 245 6.86 16.94 -6.73
N TYR A 246 6.94 18.13 -6.13
CA TYR A 246 8.12 18.53 -5.35
C TYR A 246 8.36 17.62 -4.14
N LEU A 247 7.31 17.26 -3.39
CA LEU A 247 7.42 16.39 -2.22
C LEU A 247 7.81 14.97 -2.61
N ASP A 248 7.33 14.48 -3.75
CA ASP A 248 7.68 13.18 -4.30
C ASP A 248 9.17 13.12 -4.63
N ASP A 249 9.66 14.11 -5.35
CA ASP A 249 11.09 14.25 -5.68
C ASP A 249 11.96 14.41 -4.44
N ALA A 250 11.52 15.23 -3.49
CA ALA A 250 12.24 15.47 -2.25
C ALA A 250 12.32 14.21 -1.38
N LEU A 251 11.22 13.48 -1.25
CA LEU A 251 11.19 12.19 -0.54
C LEU A 251 12.25 11.24 -1.09
N MET A 252 12.27 11.03 -2.41
CA MET A 252 13.24 10.13 -3.05
C MET A 252 14.68 10.59 -2.81
N LYS A 253 14.96 11.88 -3.02
CA LYS A 253 16.31 12.45 -2.82
C LYS A 253 16.79 12.27 -1.39
N ILE A 254 15.94 12.55 -0.41
CA ILE A 254 16.30 12.47 1.01
C ILE A 254 16.44 11.02 1.46
N ALA A 255 15.47 10.16 1.10
CA ALA A 255 15.47 8.76 1.50
C ALA A 255 16.67 7.97 0.95
N MET A 256 17.20 8.40 -0.20
CA MET A 256 18.34 7.76 -0.86
C MET A 256 19.68 8.46 -0.56
N ASP A 257 19.69 9.60 0.11
CA ASP A 257 20.94 10.31 0.44
C ASP A 257 21.65 9.67 1.64
N PRO A 258 22.80 9.00 1.45
CA PRO A 258 23.54 8.40 2.55
C PRO A 258 24.11 9.43 3.55
N ASN A 259 24.13 10.71 3.16
CA ASN A 259 24.63 11.79 4.01
C ASN A 259 23.51 12.50 4.77
N PHE A 260 22.24 12.16 4.53
CA PHE A 260 21.14 12.74 5.27
C PHE A 260 21.20 12.34 6.74
N ASN A 261 21.39 13.35 7.61
CA ASN A 261 21.58 13.11 9.04
C ASN A 261 20.26 13.30 9.80
N MET A 262 19.53 12.19 10.00
CA MET A 262 18.27 12.18 10.75
C MET A 262 18.41 12.71 12.18
N ALA A 263 19.54 12.50 12.86
CA ALA A 263 19.74 12.98 14.22
C ALA A 263 19.81 14.52 14.26
N THR A 264 20.59 15.14 13.36
CA THR A 264 20.66 16.59 13.24
C THR A 264 19.32 17.20 12.87
N GLU A 265 18.59 16.60 11.91
CA GLU A 265 17.27 17.09 11.52
C GLU A 265 16.22 16.90 12.63
N SER A 266 16.33 15.84 13.46
CA SER A 266 15.50 15.69 14.66
C SER A 266 15.69 16.84 15.65
N GLU A 267 16.93 17.22 15.93
CA GLU A 267 17.22 18.34 16.84
C GLU A 267 16.61 19.65 16.34
N VAL A 268 16.76 19.93 15.05
CA VAL A 268 16.19 21.14 14.43
C VAL A 268 14.67 21.09 14.44
N PHE A 269 14.06 19.95 14.11
CA PHE A 269 12.61 19.75 14.12
C PHE A 269 12.04 20.00 15.53
N THR A 270 12.51 19.25 16.51
CA THR A 270 12.03 19.35 17.90
C THR A 270 12.23 20.75 18.48
N LYS A 271 13.39 21.38 18.23
CA LYS A 271 13.66 22.73 18.69
C LYS A 271 12.70 23.76 18.05
N THR A 272 12.44 23.63 16.74
CA THR A 272 11.56 24.55 16.02
C THR A 272 10.14 24.47 16.56
N PHE A 273 9.57 23.26 16.65
CA PHE A 273 8.20 23.09 17.10
C PHE A 273 8.02 23.37 18.59
N ARG A 274 9.02 23.12 19.42
CA ARG A 274 8.99 23.58 20.81
C ARG A 274 8.90 25.11 20.92
N TYR A 275 9.69 25.86 20.15
CA TYR A 275 9.59 27.32 20.16
C TYR A 275 8.25 27.84 19.62
N LEU A 276 7.70 27.18 18.61
CA LEU A 276 6.37 27.52 18.10
C LEU A 276 5.28 27.24 19.14
N ASP A 277 5.34 26.12 19.83
CA ASP A 277 4.41 25.74 20.90
C ASP A 277 4.48 26.74 22.07
N GLU A 278 5.68 27.15 22.50
CA GLU A 278 5.89 28.17 23.54
C GLU A 278 5.39 29.56 23.11
N ALA A 279 5.40 29.85 21.80
CA ALA A 279 5.00 31.18 21.28
C ALA A 279 3.50 31.28 20.95
N LEU A 280 2.87 30.17 20.61
CA LEU A 280 1.46 30.11 20.12
C LEU A 280 0.49 29.55 21.19
N GLY A 281 1.01 28.78 22.14
CA GLY A 281 0.25 28.21 23.28
C GLY A 281 0.16 29.20 24.38
#